data_a82ac539885bccd75c6ac72e7e5c84be
#
_entry.id   a82ac539885bccd75c6ac72e7e5c84be
#
_cell.length_a   1.000
_cell.length_b   1.000
_cell.length_c   1.000
_cell.angle_alpha   90.00
_cell.angle_beta   90.00
_cell.angle_gamma   90.00
#
_symmetry.space_group_name_H-M   'P 1'
#
loop_
_entity.id
_entity.type
_entity.pdbx_description
1 polymer ?
#
loop_
_entity_poly.entity_id
_entity_poly.type
_entity_poly.pdbx_seq_one_letter_code
_entity_poly.pdbx_strand_id
1 'polypeptide(L)'
;MEGAARASRTPLILSHTNLASRRLDPFTRLISGDHGKIVASTGGVVGIWASPTFTSLAGYVDGVTRAVETLGVDHVGFGTDNSGFGQSQAVWTDYADFPLVVQLLRRKGFSATDVGKLVGRNYVRVFNQSVPASD
;
A
#
# COMPACT_ATOMS: atom_id res chain seq x y z
N MET A 1 15.17 -8.43 1.23
CA MET A 1 14.74 -7.11 0.75
C MET A 1 15.91 -6.16 0.49
N GLU A 2 16.85 -6.00 1.41
CA GLU A 2 18.03 -5.12 1.20
C GLU A 2 18.82 -5.44 -0.07
N GLY A 3 19.05 -6.73 -0.37
CA GLY A 3 19.75 -7.13 -1.59
C GLY A 3 19.04 -6.67 -2.87
N ALA A 4 17.70 -6.76 -2.90
CA ALA A 4 16.91 -6.26 -4.03
C ALA A 4 17.01 -4.74 -4.16
N ALA A 5 16.94 -4.01 -3.04
CA ALA A 5 17.06 -2.55 -3.03
C ALA A 5 18.46 -2.08 -3.50
N ARG A 6 19.52 -2.79 -3.12
CA ARG A 6 20.88 -2.47 -3.57
C ARG A 6 21.13 -2.80 -5.05
N ALA A 7 20.48 -3.85 -5.56
CA ALA A 7 20.62 -4.28 -6.95
C ALA A 7 19.75 -3.47 -7.93
N SER A 8 18.64 -2.91 -7.45
CA SER A 8 17.71 -2.16 -8.29
C SER A 8 18.26 -0.78 -8.63
N ARG A 9 18.10 -0.38 -9.90
CA ARG A 9 18.35 1.00 -10.38
C ARG A 9 17.07 1.80 -10.51
N THR A 10 15.91 1.19 -10.24
CA THR A 10 14.59 1.79 -10.32
C THR A 10 13.85 1.59 -9.00
N PRO A 11 12.85 2.44 -8.70
CA PRO A 11 12.03 2.28 -7.51
C PRO A 11 11.38 0.90 -7.43
N LEU A 12 11.29 0.34 -6.22
CA LEU A 12 10.67 -0.96 -5.99
C LEU A 12 9.17 -0.81 -5.72
N ILE A 13 8.40 -1.77 -6.19
CA ILE A 13 7.01 -1.96 -5.78
C ILE A 13 6.93 -3.22 -4.93
N LEU A 14 6.43 -3.09 -3.72
CA LEU A 14 6.07 -4.21 -2.85
C LEU A 14 4.56 -4.23 -2.69
N SER A 15 3.90 -5.02 -3.51
CA SER A 15 2.44 -5.12 -3.56
C SER A 15 1.90 -6.23 -2.66
N HIS A 16 0.64 -6.09 -2.25
CA HIS A 16 -0.14 -7.11 -1.51
C HIS A 16 0.50 -7.48 -0.16
N THR A 17 0.83 -6.46 0.66
CA THR A 17 1.38 -6.65 2.00
C THR A 17 0.76 -5.67 3.01
N ASN A 18 1.04 -5.87 4.29
CA ASN A 18 0.72 -4.92 5.36
C ASN A 18 1.92 -4.78 6.29
N LEU A 19 1.94 -3.69 7.05
CA LEU A 19 2.88 -3.58 8.15
C LEU A 19 2.43 -4.48 9.30
N ALA A 20 3.31 -5.36 9.76
CA ALA A 20 3.07 -6.18 10.92
C ALA A 20 2.86 -5.29 12.16
N SER A 21 1.78 -5.54 12.89
CA SER A 21 1.51 -4.84 14.16
C SER A 21 2.32 -5.41 15.32
N ARG A 22 2.85 -6.63 15.18
CA ARG A 22 3.67 -7.34 16.17
C ARG A 22 4.78 -8.09 15.45
N ARG A 23 5.91 -8.31 16.16
CA ARG A 23 7.08 -9.02 15.66
C ARG A 23 6.82 -10.50 15.30
N LEU A 24 5.73 -11.07 15.76
CA LEU A 24 5.31 -12.46 15.56
C LEU A 24 3.89 -12.52 14.96
N ASP A 25 3.64 -11.76 13.91
CA ASP A 25 2.39 -11.89 13.17
C ASP A 25 2.44 -13.21 12.39
N PRO A 26 1.44 -14.10 12.52
CA PRO A 26 1.46 -15.43 11.89
C PRO A 26 1.37 -15.39 10.37
N PHE A 27 1.04 -14.22 9.78
CA PHE A 27 0.95 -14.09 8.33
C PHE A 27 2.32 -13.73 7.73
N THR A 28 2.92 -14.67 7.01
CA THR A 28 4.22 -14.52 6.35
C THR A 28 4.28 -13.43 5.27
N ARG A 29 3.14 -12.88 4.85
CA ARG A 29 3.04 -11.78 3.89
C ARG A 29 3.19 -10.39 4.51
N LEU A 30 3.20 -10.29 5.85
CA LEU A 30 3.36 -9.01 6.54
C LEU A 30 4.84 -8.65 6.63
N ILE A 31 5.13 -7.36 6.52
CA ILE A 31 6.48 -6.83 6.60
C ILE A 31 6.68 -5.97 7.84
N SER A 32 7.91 -5.90 8.32
CA SER A 32 8.26 -4.91 9.36
C SER A 32 8.28 -3.50 8.77
N GLY A 33 8.14 -2.49 9.64
CA GLY A 33 8.29 -1.09 9.24
C GLY A 33 9.66 -0.82 8.58
N ASP A 34 10.74 -1.49 9.04
CA ASP A 34 12.08 -1.34 8.49
C ASP A 34 12.16 -1.89 7.05
N HIS A 35 11.51 -3.02 6.77
CA HIS A 35 11.40 -3.52 5.39
C HIS A 35 10.63 -2.54 4.48
N GLY A 36 9.57 -1.93 5.00
CA GLY A 36 8.84 -0.89 4.27
C GLY A 36 9.71 0.35 3.98
N LYS A 37 10.52 0.78 4.96
CA LYS A 37 11.45 1.91 4.80
C LYS A 37 12.54 1.61 3.75
N ILE A 38 12.99 0.35 3.63
CA ILE A 38 13.91 -0.03 2.56
C ILE A 38 13.27 0.16 1.18
N VAL A 39 11.99 -0.21 1.01
CA VAL A 39 11.26 0.08 -0.24
C VAL A 39 11.12 1.58 -0.46
N ALA A 40 10.71 2.33 0.56
CA ALA A 40 10.56 3.78 0.49
C ALA A 40 11.88 4.47 0.09
N SER A 41 13.03 4.03 0.62
CA SER A 41 14.35 4.61 0.31
C SER A 41 14.76 4.46 -1.16
N THR A 42 14.15 3.54 -1.91
CA THR A 42 14.34 3.43 -3.37
C THR A 42 13.43 4.39 -4.16
N GLY A 43 12.64 5.22 -3.52
CA GLY A 43 11.56 5.97 -4.15
C GLY A 43 10.30 5.12 -4.42
N GLY A 44 10.28 3.89 -3.92
CA GLY A 44 9.27 2.89 -4.21
C GLY A 44 7.93 3.06 -3.50
N VAL A 45 7.05 2.08 -3.68
CA VAL A 45 5.70 2.05 -3.13
C VAL A 45 5.40 0.71 -2.48
N VAL A 46 4.80 0.77 -1.29
CA VAL A 46 4.22 -0.39 -0.59
C VAL A 46 2.71 -0.37 -0.79
N GLY A 47 2.18 -1.41 -1.44
CA GLY A 47 0.75 -1.60 -1.68
C GLY A 47 0.08 -2.33 -0.52
N ILE A 48 -0.76 -1.63 0.21
CA ILE A 48 -1.45 -2.16 1.38
C ILE A 48 -2.57 -3.12 0.95
N TRP A 49 -2.46 -4.33 1.41
CA TRP A 49 -3.36 -5.42 1.09
C TRP A 49 -4.60 -5.39 1.97
N ALA A 50 -5.77 -5.49 1.34
CA ALA A 50 -7.05 -5.59 2.04
C ALA A 50 -7.25 -7.02 2.61
N SER A 51 -6.32 -7.44 3.45
CA SER A 51 -6.25 -8.80 3.99
C SER A 51 -7.40 -9.11 4.94
N PRO A 52 -7.67 -10.42 5.18
CA PRO A 52 -8.64 -10.86 6.18
C PRO A 52 -8.34 -10.41 7.62
N THR A 53 -7.17 -9.85 7.89
CA THR A 53 -6.83 -9.27 9.19
C THR A 53 -7.62 -7.99 9.48
N PHE A 54 -8.14 -7.34 8.46
CA PHE A 54 -9.07 -6.22 8.60
C PHE A 54 -10.51 -6.73 8.63
N THR A 55 -11.30 -6.21 9.53
CA THR A 55 -12.71 -6.61 9.71
C THR A 55 -13.69 -5.62 9.08
N SER A 56 -13.18 -4.51 8.53
CA SER A 56 -13.99 -3.47 7.90
C SER A 56 -13.14 -2.56 7.02
N LEU A 57 -13.78 -1.81 6.11
CA LEU A 57 -13.12 -0.76 5.33
C LEU A 57 -12.47 0.32 6.21
N ALA A 58 -13.10 0.66 7.34
CA ALA A 58 -12.50 1.59 8.30
C ALA A 58 -11.21 1.02 8.88
N GLY A 59 -11.18 -0.26 9.28
CA GLY A 59 -9.98 -0.95 9.74
C GLY A 59 -8.88 -1.01 8.66
N TYR A 60 -9.25 -1.22 7.41
CA TYR A 60 -8.32 -1.13 6.28
C TYR A 60 -7.71 0.28 6.16
N VAL A 61 -8.53 1.32 6.22
CA VAL A 61 -8.07 2.72 6.19
C VAL A 61 -7.15 3.05 7.38
N ASP A 62 -7.41 2.47 8.57
CA ASP A 62 -6.48 2.58 9.71
C ASP A 62 -5.14 1.91 9.40
N GLY A 63 -5.13 0.78 8.72
CA GLY A 63 -3.92 0.12 8.23
C GLY A 63 -3.13 0.98 7.25
N VAL A 64 -3.81 1.60 6.29
CA VAL A 64 -3.22 2.56 5.34
C VAL A 64 -2.64 3.77 6.09
N THR A 65 -3.37 4.30 7.07
CA THR A 65 -2.91 5.44 7.89
C THR A 65 -1.61 5.11 8.62
N ARG A 66 -1.54 3.96 9.29
CA ARG A 66 -0.30 3.50 9.95
C ARG A 66 0.86 3.33 8.97
N ALA A 67 0.59 2.86 7.76
CA ALA A 67 1.61 2.74 6.73
C ALA A 67 2.14 4.13 6.32
N VAL A 68 1.25 5.11 6.15
CA VAL A 68 1.64 6.50 5.85
C VAL A 68 2.45 7.12 6.98
N GLU A 69 2.07 6.92 8.24
CA GLU A 69 2.83 7.39 9.41
C GLU A 69 4.24 6.80 9.46
N THR A 70 4.41 5.56 8.99
CA THR A 70 5.70 4.86 9.02
C THR A 70 6.59 5.17 7.83
N LEU A 71 6.01 5.31 6.64
CA LEU A 71 6.72 5.32 5.36
C LEU A 71 6.66 6.68 4.64
N GLY A 72 5.71 7.53 5.01
CA GLY A 72 5.35 8.72 4.26
C GLY A 72 4.31 8.46 3.16
N VAL A 73 3.48 9.47 2.88
CA VAL A 73 2.36 9.36 1.94
C VAL A 73 2.78 9.07 0.49
N ASP A 74 4.00 9.41 0.12
CA ASP A 74 4.55 9.18 -1.23
C ASP A 74 4.95 7.72 -1.48
N HIS A 75 4.98 6.89 -0.43
CA HIS A 75 5.46 5.51 -0.48
C HIS A 75 4.37 4.48 -0.18
N VAL A 76 3.11 4.88 -0.14
CA VAL A 76 1.98 4.00 0.16
C VAL A 76 0.99 4.03 -1.00
N GLY A 77 0.41 2.87 -1.30
CA GLY A 77 -0.67 2.70 -2.27
C GLY A 77 -1.60 1.56 -1.89
N PHE A 78 -2.61 1.32 -2.68
CA PHE A 78 -3.54 0.20 -2.46
C PHE A 78 -3.06 -1.04 -3.22
N GLY A 79 -3.00 -2.18 -2.53
CA GLY A 79 -2.72 -3.48 -3.11
C GLY A 79 -3.85 -4.42 -2.73
N THR A 80 -5.05 -4.17 -3.25
CA THR A 80 -6.30 -4.76 -2.74
C THR A 80 -6.35 -6.27 -2.82
N ASP A 81 -5.71 -6.89 -3.85
CA ASP A 81 -5.84 -8.31 -4.16
C ASP A 81 -7.32 -8.74 -4.28
N ASN A 82 -8.13 -7.83 -4.82
CA ASN A 82 -9.57 -8.10 -5.01
C ASN A 82 -9.73 -9.32 -5.91
N SER A 83 -10.54 -10.28 -5.52
CA SER A 83 -10.69 -11.60 -6.14
C SER A 83 -9.58 -12.63 -5.84
N GLY A 84 -8.50 -12.28 -5.16
CA GLY A 84 -7.47 -13.22 -4.69
C GLY A 84 -7.91 -14.08 -3.50
N PHE A 85 -8.96 -13.65 -2.80
CA PHE A 85 -9.66 -14.41 -1.74
C PHE A 85 -11.11 -14.65 -2.12
N GLY A 86 -11.68 -15.74 -1.65
CA GLY A 86 -13.13 -15.93 -1.76
C GLY A 86 -13.87 -14.73 -1.18
N GLN A 87 -14.93 -14.27 -1.84
CA GLN A 87 -15.70 -13.06 -1.48
C GLN A 87 -16.10 -12.96 0.00
N SER A 88 -16.19 -14.08 0.70
CA SER A 88 -16.54 -14.13 2.13
C SER A 88 -15.46 -13.61 3.08
N GLN A 89 -14.25 -13.33 2.59
CA GLN A 89 -13.12 -12.87 3.41
C GLN A 89 -12.58 -11.51 2.99
N ALA A 90 -13.09 -10.94 1.91
CA ALA A 90 -12.62 -9.66 1.40
C ALA A 90 -13.27 -8.50 2.17
N VAL A 91 -12.44 -7.58 2.63
CA VAL A 91 -12.90 -6.30 3.19
C VAL A 91 -13.48 -5.40 2.08
N TRP A 92 -12.99 -5.58 0.85
CA TRP A 92 -13.52 -4.99 -0.38
C TRP A 92 -14.35 -6.03 -1.12
N THR A 93 -15.58 -5.71 -1.41
CA THR A 93 -16.44 -6.59 -2.20
C THR A 93 -16.31 -6.32 -3.69
N ASP A 94 -16.18 -5.06 -4.06
CA ASP A 94 -15.86 -4.64 -5.42
C ASP A 94 -15.28 -3.21 -5.46
N TYR A 95 -15.01 -2.70 -6.66
CA TYR A 95 -14.49 -1.34 -6.85
C TYR A 95 -15.52 -0.24 -6.55
N ALA A 96 -16.80 -0.55 -6.36
CA ALA A 96 -17.81 0.40 -5.91
C ALA A 96 -17.56 0.87 -4.46
N ASP A 97 -16.74 0.15 -3.71
CA ASP A 97 -16.30 0.55 -2.36
C ASP A 97 -15.28 1.71 -2.37
N PHE A 98 -14.65 2.00 -3.53
CA PHE A 98 -13.62 3.05 -3.62
C PHE A 98 -14.09 4.43 -3.13
N PRO A 99 -15.27 4.93 -3.50
CA PRO A 99 -15.76 6.22 -3.01
C PRO A 99 -15.87 6.27 -1.48
N LEU A 100 -16.26 5.16 -0.84
CA LEU A 100 -16.33 5.06 0.62
C LEU A 100 -14.94 5.12 1.26
N VAL A 101 -13.97 4.41 0.69
CA VAL A 101 -12.57 4.45 1.17
C VAL A 101 -11.99 5.86 1.04
N VAL A 102 -12.25 6.56 -0.07
CA VAL A 102 -11.87 7.97 -0.26
C VAL A 102 -12.47 8.85 0.82
N GLN A 103 -13.77 8.68 1.12
CA GLN A 103 -14.44 9.43 2.20
C GLN A 103 -13.81 9.14 3.57
N LEU A 104 -13.51 7.89 3.87
CA LEU A 104 -12.87 7.49 5.13
C LEU A 104 -11.47 8.11 5.28
N LEU A 105 -10.65 8.12 4.22
CA LEU A 105 -9.35 8.79 4.20
C LEU A 105 -9.51 10.31 4.43
N ARG A 106 -10.49 10.95 3.77
CA ARG A 106 -10.78 12.38 3.99
C ARG A 106 -11.18 12.67 5.44
N ARG A 107 -11.98 11.79 6.07
CA ARG A 107 -12.34 11.90 7.49
C ARG A 107 -11.14 11.73 8.43
N LYS A 108 -10.13 10.98 8.03
CA LYS A 108 -8.84 10.83 8.76
C LYS A 108 -7.93 12.05 8.59
N GLY A 109 -8.33 13.06 7.80
CA GLY A 109 -7.58 14.30 7.61
C GLY A 109 -6.65 14.33 6.40
N PHE A 110 -6.61 13.28 5.58
CA PHE A 110 -5.83 13.30 4.35
C PHE A 110 -6.34 14.38 3.39
N SER A 111 -5.44 15.17 2.80
CA SER A 111 -5.78 16.13 1.76
C SER A 111 -6.28 15.43 0.48
N ALA A 112 -6.94 16.15 -0.41
CA ALA A 112 -7.31 15.59 -1.72
C ALA A 112 -6.08 15.15 -2.53
N THR A 113 -4.96 15.87 -2.37
CA THR A 113 -3.68 15.53 -3.00
C THR A 113 -3.14 14.21 -2.45
N ASP A 114 -3.15 14.02 -1.12
CA ASP A 114 -2.66 12.79 -0.49
C ASP A 114 -3.53 11.58 -0.85
N VAL A 115 -4.85 11.75 -0.84
CA VAL A 115 -5.76 10.70 -1.32
C VAL A 115 -5.43 10.33 -2.77
N GLY A 116 -5.21 11.32 -3.65
CA GLY A 116 -4.81 11.06 -5.03
C GLY A 116 -3.50 10.26 -5.15
N LYS A 117 -2.51 10.51 -4.26
CA LYS A 117 -1.28 9.71 -4.19
C LYS A 117 -1.58 8.26 -3.82
N LEU A 118 -2.34 8.06 -2.74
CA LEU A 118 -2.67 6.73 -2.21
C LEU A 118 -3.48 5.88 -3.20
N VAL A 119 -4.43 6.47 -3.93
CA VAL A 119 -5.31 5.73 -4.85
C VAL A 119 -4.67 5.43 -6.21
N GLY A 120 -3.50 6.00 -6.54
CA GLY A 120 -2.85 5.62 -7.79
C GLY A 120 -1.65 6.46 -8.23
N ARG A 121 -1.57 7.76 -7.90
CA ARG A 121 -0.48 8.61 -8.40
C ARG A 121 0.91 8.12 -8.01
N ASN A 122 1.06 7.50 -6.84
CA ASN A 122 2.32 6.90 -6.42
C ASN A 122 2.75 5.75 -7.34
N TYR A 123 1.82 4.89 -7.75
CA TYR A 123 2.11 3.83 -8.73
C TYR A 123 2.46 4.40 -10.10
N VAL A 124 1.72 5.40 -10.57
CA VAL A 124 2.01 6.08 -11.85
C VAL A 124 3.40 6.69 -11.83
N ARG A 125 3.78 7.34 -10.74
CA ARG A 125 5.13 7.90 -10.55
C ARG A 125 6.21 6.82 -10.68
N VAL A 126 6.07 5.72 -9.96
CA VAL A 126 7.05 4.62 -9.98
C VAL A 126 7.08 3.97 -11.37
N PHE A 127 5.93 3.76 -11.99
CA PHE A 127 5.84 3.23 -13.36
C PHE A 127 6.62 4.11 -14.34
N ASN A 128 6.37 5.42 -14.34
CA ASN A 128 7.04 6.35 -15.25
C ASN A 128 8.57 6.43 -15.02
N GLN A 129 9.03 6.17 -13.79
CA GLN A 129 10.46 6.10 -13.50
C GLN A 129 11.11 4.77 -13.90
N SER A 130 10.32 3.74 -14.14
CA SER A 130 10.79 2.39 -14.44
C SER A 130 10.72 2.05 -15.94
N VAL A 131 9.92 2.77 -16.70
CA VAL A 131 9.79 2.59 -18.17
C VAL A 131 10.74 3.57 -18.85
N PRO A 132 11.65 3.10 -19.73
CA PRO A 132 12.45 4.00 -20.53
C PRO A 132 11.57 4.92 -21.36
N ALA A 133 11.98 6.19 -21.51
CA ALA A 133 11.33 7.07 -22.49
C ALA A 133 11.41 6.38 -23.87
N SER A 134 10.27 6.27 -24.55
CA SER A 134 10.25 5.84 -25.95
C SER A 134 10.95 6.92 -26.77
N ASP A 135 11.96 6.54 -27.50
CA ASP A 135 12.60 7.39 -28.52
C ASP A 135 11.60 7.79 -29.60
#